data_1065d1756e5696bb2899b5e3a72e0370
#
_entry.id   1065d1756e5696bb2899b5e3a72e0370
#
_cell.length_a   1.000
_cell.length_b   1.000
_cell.length_c   1.000
_cell.angle_alpha   90.00
_cell.angle_beta   90.00
_cell.angle_gamma   90.00
#
_symmetry.space_group_name_H-M   'P 1'
#
loop_
_entity.id
_entity.type
_entity.pdbx_description
1 polymer ?
#
loop_
_entity_poly.entity_id
_entity_poly.type
_entity_poly.pdbx_seq_one_letter_code
_entity_poly.pdbx_strand_id
1 'polypeptide(L)'
;MHSVDSTTEQMIRSVLAYAENRLRLDPVPLDKGSRDRAELDFALAGLLGDDGHQPDQVLGVWAAALAPAVISADSPRFLGFIPAAPTKASLLFDMLISCASIQGTSWLEAAGAIQAENQVLRMIADRAGLPPAAGGCFVSGGSAANLSALAVAREVAKGRLASPGRLRAVVGSDTHSSVGNTLRLLEMDALVVPTADHRLTGDVVRAAIDADPDPDSLAAIVATAGTTNAGLIDDLSGLAAVAAEHKLWFHVDGAYGGAGLFAPSVRPAYSGIEHADSFVVDPHKWLFAPYDCAALLYRDPALARSVHRQDAGYLDVIHEQPGEWNPTDYAYHLTRRARGLPLWFSLCVHGVRAYTEAIEAAIDLARRTAREIRRREYLELIRDPDLSVVLFRRRGWQAAEYSAWADKLLDDQVAFMPPTVWEGDTVGRFAFLHPHTSMDLVTEILDRMAG
;
A
#
# COMPACT_ATOMS: atom_id res chain seq x y z
N MET A 1 6.03 14.46 -34.00
CA MET A 1 5.66 13.98 -32.65
C MET A 1 6.55 14.60 -31.54
N HIS A 2 7.86 14.79 -31.80
CA HIS A 2 8.81 15.24 -30.74
C HIS A 2 9.15 16.74 -30.79
N SER A 3 8.60 17.48 -31.77
CA SER A 3 8.84 18.91 -31.92
C SER A 3 7.78 19.72 -31.18
N VAL A 4 8.16 20.89 -30.67
CA VAL A 4 7.22 21.86 -30.11
C VAL A 4 6.69 22.72 -31.27
N ASP A 5 5.52 22.35 -31.76
CA ASP A 5 4.75 23.07 -32.77
C ASP A 5 3.47 23.68 -32.16
N SER A 6 2.63 24.33 -32.95
CA SER A 6 1.40 24.96 -32.48
C SER A 6 0.42 23.96 -31.85
N THR A 7 0.38 22.72 -32.35
CA THR A 7 -0.46 21.64 -31.78
C THR A 7 0.05 21.22 -30.41
N THR A 8 1.37 21.06 -30.27
CA THR A 8 2.00 20.75 -28.98
C THR A 8 1.79 21.87 -27.97
N GLU A 9 1.94 23.13 -28.37
CA GLU A 9 1.65 24.27 -27.49
C GLU A 9 0.20 24.34 -27.04
N GLN A 10 -0.75 24.05 -27.94
CA GLN A 10 -2.18 23.96 -27.59
C GLN A 10 -2.42 22.83 -26.58
N MET A 11 -1.88 21.64 -26.85
CA MET A 11 -2.00 20.48 -25.96
C MET A 11 -1.44 20.79 -24.57
N ILE A 12 -0.27 21.43 -24.47
CA ILE A 12 0.30 21.83 -23.17
C ILE A 12 -0.69 22.73 -22.41
N ARG A 13 -1.23 23.76 -23.06
CA ARG A 13 -2.19 24.67 -22.40
C ARG A 13 -3.44 23.95 -21.94
N SER A 14 -4.06 23.13 -22.78
CA SER A 14 -5.31 22.45 -22.46
C SER A 14 -5.15 21.40 -21.35
N VAL A 15 -4.07 20.59 -21.40
CA VAL A 15 -3.80 19.56 -20.40
C VAL A 15 -3.46 20.20 -19.03
N LEU A 16 -2.62 21.26 -19.01
CA LEU A 16 -2.29 21.95 -17.77
C LEU A 16 -3.52 22.65 -17.17
N ALA A 17 -4.39 23.25 -17.99
CA ALA A 17 -5.64 23.84 -17.51
C ALA A 17 -6.58 22.79 -16.90
N TYR A 18 -6.71 21.62 -17.54
CA TYR A 18 -7.46 20.50 -16.97
C TYR A 18 -6.88 20.04 -15.62
N ALA A 19 -5.55 19.84 -15.58
CA ALA A 19 -4.86 19.41 -14.36
C ALA A 19 -5.02 20.44 -13.22
N GLU A 20 -4.88 21.74 -13.52
CA GLU A 20 -5.09 22.82 -12.54
C GLU A 20 -6.50 22.76 -11.97
N ASN A 21 -7.54 22.65 -12.80
CA ASN A 21 -8.92 22.55 -12.36
C ASN A 21 -9.13 21.33 -11.45
N ARG A 22 -8.58 20.15 -11.81
CA ARG A 22 -8.69 18.94 -11.01
C ARG A 22 -7.97 19.06 -9.66
N LEU A 23 -6.78 19.67 -9.64
CA LEU A 23 -6.00 19.91 -8.42
C LEU A 23 -6.65 20.92 -7.47
N ARG A 24 -7.45 21.85 -7.97
CA ARG A 24 -8.18 22.85 -7.16
C ARG A 24 -9.43 22.30 -6.49
N LEU A 25 -9.87 21.09 -6.83
CA LEU A 25 -11.04 20.48 -6.16
C LEU A 25 -10.75 20.28 -4.66
N ASP A 26 -11.65 20.83 -3.81
CA ASP A 26 -11.60 20.70 -2.36
C ASP A 26 -13.02 20.89 -1.77
N PRO A 27 -13.68 19.81 -1.29
CA PRO A 27 -13.25 18.43 -1.37
C PRO A 27 -13.32 17.86 -2.78
N VAL A 28 -12.52 16.81 -3.03
CA VAL A 28 -12.63 16.02 -4.25
C VAL A 28 -13.95 15.24 -4.23
N PRO A 29 -14.80 15.31 -5.29
CA PRO A 29 -16.03 14.54 -5.37
C PRO A 29 -15.74 13.03 -5.45
N LEU A 30 -16.75 12.21 -5.12
CA LEU A 30 -16.60 10.76 -5.15
C LEU A 30 -16.63 10.19 -6.58
N ASP A 31 -17.34 10.84 -7.50
CA ASP A 31 -17.73 10.33 -8.82
C ASP A 31 -18.65 9.09 -8.75
N LYS A 32 -19.26 8.73 -9.89
CA LYS A 32 -20.30 7.70 -9.89
C LYS A 32 -19.77 6.28 -10.07
N GLY A 33 -18.49 6.14 -10.39
CA GLY A 33 -17.91 4.82 -10.59
C GLY A 33 -18.18 4.22 -11.96
N SER A 34 -18.32 2.90 -11.99
CA SER A 34 -18.42 2.13 -13.22
C SER A 34 -19.55 2.60 -14.15
N ARG A 35 -19.25 2.61 -15.43
CA ARG A 35 -20.18 2.87 -16.52
C ARG A 35 -20.45 1.59 -17.29
N ASP A 36 -21.57 1.58 -18.06
CA ASP A 36 -21.83 0.51 -19.00
C ASP A 36 -20.67 0.42 -20.01
N ARG A 37 -20.22 -0.81 -20.26
CA ARG A 37 -19.16 -1.08 -21.22
C ARG A 37 -19.50 -0.55 -22.60
N ALA A 38 -20.76 -0.68 -23.05
CA ALA A 38 -21.20 -0.21 -24.36
C ALA A 38 -21.12 1.32 -24.49
N GLU A 39 -21.38 2.07 -23.41
CA GLU A 39 -21.20 3.52 -23.39
C GLU A 39 -19.72 3.91 -23.55
N LEU A 40 -18.82 3.19 -22.86
CA LEU A 40 -17.38 3.44 -22.97
C LEU A 40 -16.85 3.02 -24.34
N ASP A 41 -17.24 1.86 -24.86
CA ASP A 41 -16.88 1.41 -26.20
C ASP A 41 -17.33 2.43 -27.27
N PHE A 42 -18.54 2.99 -27.12
CA PHE A 42 -19.05 4.05 -28.01
C PHE A 42 -18.23 5.35 -27.90
N ALA A 43 -17.88 5.78 -26.68
CA ALA A 43 -17.08 6.99 -26.44
C ALA A 43 -15.65 6.87 -27.01
N LEU A 44 -15.10 5.65 -27.04
CA LEU A 44 -13.75 5.36 -27.54
C LEU A 44 -13.71 5.00 -29.03
N ALA A 45 -14.88 4.80 -29.67
CA ALA A 45 -14.97 4.33 -31.04
C ALA A 45 -14.26 5.30 -32.01
N GLY A 46 -13.34 4.74 -32.80
CA GLY A 46 -12.60 5.48 -33.81
C GLY A 46 -11.46 6.38 -33.30
N LEU A 47 -11.16 6.39 -31.99
CA LEU A 47 -10.04 7.18 -31.45
C LEU A 47 -8.66 6.60 -31.78
N LEU A 48 -8.57 5.29 -31.99
CA LEU A 48 -7.35 4.62 -32.40
C LEU A 48 -7.45 4.24 -33.88
N GLY A 49 -6.57 4.78 -34.71
CA GLY A 49 -6.54 4.57 -36.14
C GLY A 49 -5.21 5.02 -36.74
N ASP A 50 -5.12 4.98 -38.07
CA ASP A 50 -3.91 5.41 -38.80
C ASP A 50 -3.72 6.94 -38.73
N ASP A 51 -4.79 7.69 -38.65
CA ASP A 51 -4.79 9.15 -38.51
C ASP A 51 -4.98 9.56 -37.04
N GLY A 52 -4.33 10.66 -36.63
CA GLY A 52 -4.48 11.22 -35.27
C GLY A 52 -5.68 12.20 -35.20
N HIS A 53 -6.03 12.55 -33.97
CA HIS A 53 -7.09 13.49 -33.61
C HIS A 53 -6.54 14.80 -33.07
N GLN A 54 -7.35 15.84 -33.06
CA GLN A 54 -6.99 17.09 -32.37
C GLN A 54 -6.91 16.85 -30.84
N PRO A 55 -5.89 17.39 -30.15
CA PRO A 55 -5.68 17.15 -28.72
C PRO A 55 -6.91 17.46 -27.86
N ASP A 56 -7.62 18.57 -28.15
CA ASP A 56 -8.82 18.97 -27.39
C ASP A 56 -9.98 18.01 -27.57
N GLN A 57 -10.07 17.33 -28.72
CA GLN A 57 -11.09 16.29 -28.96
C GLN A 57 -10.80 15.08 -28.05
N VAL A 58 -9.55 14.62 -27.98
CA VAL A 58 -9.16 13.49 -27.13
C VAL A 58 -9.29 13.83 -25.65
N LEU A 59 -8.86 15.04 -25.25
CA LEU A 59 -9.04 15.53 -23.88
C LEU A 59 -10.52 15.68 -23.53
N GLY A 60 -11.36 16.08 -24.49
CA GLY A 60 -12.81 16.17 -24.32
C GLY A 60 -13.43 14.79 -24.02
N VAL A 61 -13.03 13.74 -24.74
CA VAL A 61 -13.46 12.35 -24.44
C VAL A 61 -12.98 11.90 -23.05
N TRP A 62 -11.72 12.18 -22.71
CA TRP A 62 -11.22 11.92 -21.37
C TRP A 62 -12.09 12.57 -20.30
N ALA A 63 -12.34 13.88 -20.41
CA ALA A 63 -13.04 14.66 -19.39
C ALA A 63 -14.53 14.30 -19.29
N ALA A 64 -15.18 13.97 -20.41
CA ALA A 64 -16.63 13.71 -20.46
C ALA A 64 -17.00 12.24 -20.18
N ALA A 65 -16.16 11.28 -20.57
CA ALA A 65 -16.49 9.87 -20.53
C ALA A 65 -15.60 9.06 -19.57
N LEU A 66 -14.26 9.22 -19.66
CA LEU A 66 -13.34 8.34 -18.93
C LEU A 66 -13.08 8.81 -17.50
N ALA A 67 -12.82 10.08 -17.28
CA ALA A 67 -12.55 10.60 -15.94
C ALA A 67 -13.73 10.43 -14.97
N PRO A 68 -15.01 10.63 -15.39
CA PRO A 68 -16.16 10.36 -14.52
C PRO A 68 -16.49 8.87 -14.32
N ALA A 69 -15.88 7.97 -15.09
CA ALA A 69 -16.09 6.52 -15.00
C ALA A 69 -15.16 5.87 -13.95
N VAL A 70 -14.80 6.60 -12.91
CA VAL A 70 -14.00 6.15 -11.77
C VAL A 70 -14.75 6.38 -10.47
N ILE A 71 -14.33 5.72 -9.39
CA ILE A 71 -14.64 6.12 -8.03
C ILE A 71 -13.38 6.78 -7.50
N SER A 72 -13.42 8.08 -7.22
CA SER A 72 -12.23 8.87 -6.87
C SER A 72 -11.66 8.47 -5.52
N ALA A 73 -10.57 7.68 -5.53
CA ALA A 73 -9.92 7.19 -4.33
C ALA A 73 -9.33 8.32 -3.44
N ASP A 74 -9.11 9.51 -4.00
CA ASP A 74 -8.68 10.72 -3.31
C ASP A 74 -9.84 11.57 -2.75
N SER A 75 -11.08 11.07 -2.80
CA SER A 75 -12.23 11.68 -2.14
C SER A 75 -12.26 11.34 -0.64
N PRO A 76 -12.58 12.30 0.26
CA PRO A 76 -12.78 12.02 1.68
C PRO A 76 -13.99 11.12 1.96
N ARG A 77 -14.79 10.82 0.93
CA ARG A 77 -15.96 9.94 0.95
C ARG A 77 -15.66 8.52 0.48
N PHE A 78 -14.41 8.25 0.06
CA PHE A 78 -13.95 6.92 -0.30
C PHE A 78 -13.49 6.18 0.98
N LEU A 79 -14.34 5.28 1.51
CA LEU A 79 -14.14 4.61 2.80
C LEU A 79 -13.97 3.08 2.67
N GLY A 80 -13.99 2.58 1.42
CA GLY A 80 -13.73 1.18 1.09
C GLY A 80 -12.24 0.87 0.91
N PHE A 81 -11.89 -0.38 0.78
CA PHE A 81 -10.51 -0.84 0.55
C PHE A 81 -9.49 -0.18 1.51
N ILE A 82 -8.32 0.17 0.99
CA ILE A 82 -7.32 1.04 1.65
C ILE A 82 -6.95 2.13 0.63
N PRO A 83 -7.69 3.24 0.61
CA PRO A 83 -7.57 4.26 -0.43
C PRO A 83 -6.28 5.08 -0.31
N ALA A 84 -5.82 5.60 -1.45
CA ALA A 84 -4.83 6.66 -1.47
C ALA A 84 -5.52 8.02 -1.28
N ALA A 85 -4.89 8.88 -0.50
CA ALA A 85 -5.28 10.28 -0.37
C ALA A 85 -4.03 11.17 -0.61
N PRO A 86 -3.53 11.25 -1.88
CA PRO A 86 -2.27 11.92 -2.16
C PRO A 86 -2.35 13.42 -1.83
N THR A 87 -1.27 13.98 -1.28
CA THR A 87 -1.18 15.42 -1.08
C THR A 87 -1.10 16.13 -2.43
N LYS A 88 -1.57 17.39 -2.50
CA LYS A 88 -1.43 18.20 -3.72
C LYS A 88 0.05 18.37 -4.11
N ALA A 89 0.94 18.48 -3.13
CA ALA A 89 2.39 18.55 -3.35
C ALA A 89 2.92 17.29 -4.03
N SER A 90 2.53 16.10 -3.57
CA SER A 90 2.97 14.84 -4.18
C SER A 90 2.44 14.65 -5.61
N LEU A 91 1.19 15.03 -5.89
CA LEU A 91 0.62 14.99 -7.25
C LEU A 91 1.34 15.93 -8.21
N LEU A 92 1.59 17.19 -7.78
CA LEU A 92 2.31 18.16 -8.59
C LEU A 92 3.74 17.69 -8.91
N PHE A 93 4.41 17.10 -7.93
CA PHE A 93 5.78 16.63 -8.16
C PHE A 93 5.81 15.36 -9.02
N ASP A 94 4.79 14.52 -8.95
CA ASP A 94 4.63 13.37 -9.83
C ASP A 94 4.51 13.76 -11.30
N MET A 95 3.81 14.86 -11.58
CA MET A 95 3.77 15.47 -12.94
C MET A 95 5.16 15.93 -13.39
N LEU A 96 5.97 16.57 -12.52
CA LEU A 96 7.32 16.99 -12.84
C LEU A 96 8.23 15.81 -13.18
N ILE A 97 8.16 14.71 -12.42
CA ILE A 97 8.94 13.50 -12.68
C ILE A 97 8.61 12.92 -14.06
N SER A 98 7.32 12.91 -14.42
CA SER A 98 6.87 12.44 -15.73
C SER A 98 7.38 13.35 -16.86
N CYS A 99 7.29 14.67 -16.68
CA CYS A 99 7.79 15.65 -17.67
C CYS A 99 9.31 15.54 -17.87
N ALA A 100 10.08 15.23 -16.81
CA ALA A 100 11.51 15.10 -16.87
C ALA A 100 11.98 13.71 -17.35
N SER A 101 11.07 12.77 -17.58
CA SER A 101 11.36 11.38 -18.01
C SER A 101 12.42 10.68 -17.16
N ILE A 102 12.34 10.86 -15.83
CA ILE A 102 13.35 10.33 -14.89
C ILE A 102 13.25 8.80 -14.85
N GLN A 103 14.32 8.13 -15.22
CA GLN A 103 14.49 6.68 -15.08
C GLN A 103 15.29 6.37 -13.82
N GLY A 104 14.64 5.91 -12.77
CA GLY A 104 15.26 5.67 -11.47
C GLY A 104 15.92 4.29 -11.33
N THR A 105 16.55 3.79 -12.38
CA THR A 105 17.12 2.43 -12.45
C THR A 105 18.44 2.34 -11.69
N SER A 106 19.39 3.22 -12.00
CA SER A 106 20.74 3.20 -11.45
C SER A 106 21.22 4.59 -11.02
N TRP A 107 22.24 4.60 -10.18
CA TRP A 107 22.90 5.84 -9.74
C TRP A 107 23.44 6.62 -10.93
N LEU A 108 24.04 5.94 -11.91
CA LEU A 108 24.56 6.55 -13.12
C LEU A 108 23.50 7.38 -13.86
N GLU A 109 22.26 6.90 -13.93
CA GLU A 109 21.18 7.54 -14.68
C GLU A 109 20.43 8.61 -13.88
N ALA A 110 20.33 8.45 -12.56
CA ALA A 110 19.44 9.27 -11.75
C ALA A 110 19.93 9.47 -10.30
N ALA A 111 21.22 9.76 -10.09
CA ALA A 111 21.81 9.91 -8.76
C ALA A 111 21.01 10.83 -7.83
N GLY A 112 20.55 12.00 -8.32
CA GLY A 112 19.77 12.95 -7.53
C GLY A 112 18.42 12.38 -7.08
N ALA A 113 17.74 11.66 -7.95
CA ALA A 113 16.46 11.00 -7.64
C ALA A 113 16.66 9.87 -6.62
N ILE A 114 17.66 9.03 -6.82
CA ILE A 114 17.99 7.91 -5.94
C ILE A 114 18.41 8.40 -4.56
N GLN A 115 19.21 9.46 -4.48
CA GLN A 115 19.61 10.04 -3.20
C GLN A 115 18.41 10.59 -2.41
N ALA A 116 17.46 11.23 -3.08
CA ALA A 116 16.22 11.70 -2.45
C ALA A 116 15.33 10.53 -1.98
N GLU A 117 15.21 9.48 -2.79
CA GLU A 117 14.52 8.25 -2.38
C GLU A 117 15.19 7.60 -1.15
N ASN A 118 16.53 7.52 -1.14
CA ASN A 118 17.29 6.97 -0.01
C ASN A 118 17.10 7.77 1.29
N GLN A 119 16.94 9.11 1.21
CA GLN A 119 16.57 9.92 2.38
C GLN A 119 15.23 9.46 2.99
N VAL A 120 14.22 9.22 2.16
CA VAL A 120 12.91 8.75 2.64
C VAL A 120 13.01 7.34 3.20
N LEU A 121 13.71 6.43 2.51
CA LEU A 121 13.93 5.07 3.00
C LEU A 121 14.65 5.07 4.36
N ARG A 122 15.69 5.91 4.52
CA ARG A 122 16.39 6.06 5.80
C ARG A 122 15.45 6.55 6.91
N MET A 123 14.65 7.58 6.63
CA MET A 123 13.68 8.10 7.59
C MET A 123 12.67 7.02 8.02
N ILE A 124 12.16 6.21 7.10
CA ILE A 124 11.24 5.09 7.43
C ILE A 124 11.97 4.03 8.25
N ALA A 125 13.19 3.67 7.87
CA ALA A 125 14.02 2.72 8.59
C ALA A 125 14.34 3.17 10.03
N ASP A 126 14.63 4.46 10.23
CA ASP A 126 14.85 5.05 11.56
C ASP A 126 13.60 4.96 12.44
N ARG A 127 12.41 5.19 11.85
CA ARG A 127 11.14 5.04 12.56
C ARG A 127 10.84 3.59 12.93
N ALA A 128 11.24 2.65 12.09
CA ALA A 128 11.15 1.23 12.40
C ALA A 128 12.24 0.75 13.39
N GLY A 129 13.23 1.59 13.72
CA GLY A 129 14.35 1.18 14.59
C GLY A 129 15.34 0.24 13.90
N LEU A 130 15.35 0.19 12.57
CA LEU A 130 16.29 -0.61 11.80
C LEU A 130 17.71 -0.03 11.89
N PRO A 131 18.76 -0.87 11.79
CA PRO A 131 20.14 -0.42 11.92
C PRO A 131 20.53 0.64 10.85
N PRO A 132 21.58 1.44 11.08
CA PRO A 132 22.03 2.47 10.14
C PRO A 132 22.37 1.94 8.75
N ALA A 133 22.79 0.67 8.64
CA ALA A 133 23.09 0.02 7.36
C ALA A 133 21.83 -0.40 6.57
N ALA A 134 20.65 -0.41 7.21
CA ALA A 134 19.41 -0.79 6.54
C ALA A 134 19.06 0.14 5.40
N GLY A 135 18.52 -0.43 4.33
CA GLY A 135 18.15 0.28 3.12
C GLY A 135 17.35 -0.61 2.18
N GLY A 136 17.05 -0.12 1.00
CA GLY A 136 16.23 -0.87 0.04
C GLY A 136 15.90 -0.04 -1.19
N CYS A 137 14.67 -0.16 -1.68
CA CYS A 137 14.21 0.60 -2.83
C CYS A 137 12.69 0.81 -2.80
N PHE A 138 12.21 1.71 -3.66
CA PHE A 138 10.78 1.83 -3.93
C PHE A 138 10.37 0.91 -5.07
N VAL A 139 9.26 0.20 -4.88
CA VAL A 139 8.61 -0.70 -5.84
C VAL A 139 7.17 -0.25 -6.10
N SER A 140 6.46 -0.94 -7.00
CA SER A 140 5.10 -0.55 -7.41
C SER A 140 4.02 -0.77 -6.33
N GLY A 141 4.24 -1.65 -5.37
CA GLY A 141 3.23 -1.91 -4.32
C GLY A 141 3.67 -3.02 -3.40
N GLY A 142 2.94 -3.22 -2.29
CA GLY A 142 3.22 -4.25 -1.31
C GLY A 142 3.36 -5.65 -1.89
N SER A 143 2.60 -5.99 -2.93
CA SER A 143 2.74 -7.29 -3.62
C SER A 143 4.10 -7.48 -4.26
N ALA A 144 4.64 -6.44 -4.92
CA ALA A 144 5.97 -6.47 -5.52
C ALA A 144 7.07 -6.47 -4.45
N ALA A 145 6.83 -5.76 -3.35
CA ALA A 145 7.72 -5.75 -2.19
C ALA A 145 7.77 -7.12 -1.50
N ASN A 146 6.61 -7.74 -1.23
CA ASN A 146 6.53 -9.08 -0.65
C ASN A 146 7.23 -10.12 -1.54
N LEU A 147 7.02 -10.05 -2.88
CA LEU A 147 7.70 -10.93 -3.82
C LEU A 147 9.22 -10.80 -3.73
N SER A 148 9.73 -9.57 -3.77
CA SER A 148 11.18 -9.30 -3.71
C SER A 148 11.77 -9.73 -2.37
N ALA A 149 11.14 -9.40 -1.24
CA ALA A 149 11.59 -9.76 0.10
C ALA A 149 11.62 -11.28 0.31
N LEU A 150 10.56 -11.99 -0.07
CA LEU A 150 10.47 -13.43 0.12
C LEU A 150 11.35 -14.21 -0.87
N ALA A 151 11.69 -13.63 -2.02
CA ALA A 151 12.74 -14.20 -2.88
C ALA A 151 14.11 -14.18 -2.18
N VAL A 152 14.44 -13.08 -1.47
CA VAL A 152 15.67 -13.01 -0.66
C VAL A 152 15.63 -14.03 0.48
N ALA A 153 14.52 -14.09 1.21
CA ALA A 153 14.32 -15.06 2.30
C ALA A 153 14.54 -16.50 1.84
N ARG A 154 13.99 -16.84 0.66
CA ARG A 154 14.15 -18.16 0.03
C ARG A 154 15.62 -18.48 -0.28
N GLU A 155 16.34 -17.57 -0.91
CA GLU A 155 17.74 -17.79 -1.29
C GLU A 155 18.66 -17.86 -0.05
N VAL A 156 18.41 -17.03 0.98
CA VAL A 156 19.11 -17.11 2.26
C VAL A 156 18.89 -18.47 2.92
N ALA A 157 17.64 -18.99 2.93
CA ALA A 157 17.33 -20.30 3.47
C ALA A 157 18.02 -21.42 2.69
N LYS A 158 18.05 -21.37 1.35
CA LYS A 158 18.78 -22.33 0.51
C LYS A 158 20.27 -22.34 0.82
N GLY A 159 20.89 -21.19 1.05
CA GLY A 159 22.29 -21.11 1.45
C GLY A 159 22.60 -21.76 2.81
N ARG A 160 21.61 -21.86 3.70
CA ARG A 160 21.72 -22.48 5.02
C ARG A 160 21.54 -23.99 4.99
N LEU A 161 20.78 -24.52 4.04
CA LEU A 161 20.36 -25.91 3.98
C LEU A 161 21.24 -26.70 3.00
N ALA A 162 21.74 -27.86 3.41
CA ALA A 162 22.59 -28.72 2.54
C ALA A 162 21.84 -29.30 1.32
N SER A 163 20.54 -29.55 1.44
CA SER A 163 19.70 -30.06 0.36
C SER A 163 18.26 -29.57 0.58
N PRO A 164 17.96 -28.32 0.22
CA PRO A 164 16.64 -27.79 0.44
C PRO A 164 15.61 -28.48 -0.45
N GLY A 165 14.62 -29.12 0.17
CA GLY A 165 13.36 -29.48 -0.48
C GLY A 165 12.57 -28.24 -0.85
N ARG A 166 11.25 -28.39 -0.99
CA ARG A 166 10.35 -27.26 -1.19
C ARG A 166 10.25 -26.45 0.10
N LEU A 167 10.70 -25.20 0.04
CA LEU A 167 10.72 -24.30 1.22
C LEU A 167 9.33 -23.81 1.56
N ARG A 168 9.13 -23.45 2.84
CA ARG A 168 7.87 -22.96 3.36
C ARG A 168 8.04 -21.66 4.15
N ALA A 169 6.95 -20.89 4.24
CA ALA A 169 6.89 -19.72 5.12
C ALA A 169 5.73 -19.86 6.11
N VAL A 170 5.95 -19.45 7.36
CA VAL A 170 4.91 -19.36 8.39
C VAL A 170 4.10 -18.08 8.12
N VAL A 171 2.77 -18.22 8.04
CA VAL A 171 1.83 -17.12 7.82
C VAL A 171 0.61 -17.27 8.72
N GLY A 172 0.00 -16.16 9.12
CA GLY A 172 -1.31 -16.17 9.81
C GLY A 172 -2.45 -16.39 8.84
N SER A 173 -3.62 -16.85 9.35
CA SER A 173 -4.83 -17.01 8.55
C SER A 173 -5.33 -15.69 7.93
N ASP A 174 -5.01 -14.55 8.53
CA ASP A 174 -5.41 -13.21 8.08
C ASP A 174 -4.33 -12.49 7.25
N THR A 175 -3.24 -13.18 6.92
CA THR A 175 -2.17 -12.65 6.07
C THR A 175 -2.71 -12.28 4.68
N HIS A 176 -2.28 -11.12 4.16
CA HIS A 176 -2.77 -10.61 2.89
C HIS A 176 -2.52 -11.59 1.72
N SER A 177 -3.49 -11.69 0.82
CA SER A 177 -3.46 -12.64 -0.33
C SER A 177 -2.24 -12.50 -1.23
N SER A 178 -1.57 -11.34 -1.26
CA SER A 178 -0.31 -11.14 -2.00
C SER A 178 0.81 -12.04 -1.52
N VAL A 179 0.85 -12.39 -0.22
CA VAL A 179 1.85 -13.31 0.34
C VAL A 179 1.61 -14.71 -0.20
N GLY A 180 0.37 -15.23 -0.13
CA GLY A 180 0.03 -16.54 -0.70
C GLY A 180 0.32 -16.60 -2.21
N ASN A 181 0.02 -15.54 -2.97
CA ASN A 181 0.38 -15.44 -4.37
C ASN A 181 1.91 -15.45 -4.59
N THR A 182 2.64 -14.71 -3.76
CA THR A 182 4.11 -14.69 -3.78
C THR A 182 4.70 -16.07 -3.52
N LEU A 183 4.24 -16.77 -2.49
CA LEU A 183 4.73 -18.12 -2.18
C LEU A 183 4.51 -19.07 -3.36
N ARG A 184 3.33 -19.02 -4.00
CA ARG A 184 3.05 -19.80 -5.20
C ARG A 184 4.02 -19.49 -6.35
N LEU A 185 4.30 -18.20 -6.61
CA LEU A 185 5.23 -17.78 -7.67
C LEU A 185 6.68 -18.19 -7.38
N LEU A 186 7.06 -18.23 -6.10
CA LEU A 186 8.39 -18.66 -5.66
C LEU A 186 8.51 -20.18 -5.46
N GLU A 187 7.47 -20.95 -5.78
CA GLU A 187 7.41 -22.40 -5.54
C GLU A 187 7.65 -22.77 -4.07
N MET A 188 7.17 -21.91 -3.16
CA MET A 188 7.15 -22.13 -1.72
C MET A 188 5.74 -22.53 -1.27
N ASP A 189 5.65 -23.22 -0.13
CA ASP A 189 4.37 -23.53 0.51
C ASP A 189 4.16 -22.66 1.76
N ALA A 190 2.92 -22.56 2.21
CA ALA A 190 2.58 -21.86 3.45
C ALA A 190 2.38 -22.89 4.59
N LEU A 191 3.02 -22.64 5.74
CA LEU A 191 2.55 -23.15 7.02
C LEU A 191 1.56 -22.13 7.57
N VAL A 192 0.26 -22.36 7.33
CA VAL A 192 -0.79 -21.47 7.80
C VAL A 192 -1.08 -21.77 9.27
N VAL A 193 -0.82 -20.80 10.12
CA VAL A 193 -1.04 -20.92 11.57
C VAL A 193 -2.38 -20.25 11.91
N PRO A 194 -3.31 -20.98 12.55
CA PRO A 194 -4.55 -20.41 13.05
C PRO A 194 -4.26 -19.29 14.05
N THR A 195 -4.92 -18.15 13.88
CA THR A 195 -4.76 -17.00 14.75
C THR A 195 -5.82 -16.99 15.85
N ALA A 196 -5.42 -16.77 17.10
CA ALA A 196 -6.35 -16.44 18.15
C ALA A 196 -6.63 -14.92 18.09
N ASP A 197 -7.92 -14.54 18.13
CA ASP A 197 -8.30 -13.12 18.03
C ASP A 197 -7.71 -12.41 16.78
N HIS A 198 -7.58 -13.15 15.67
CA HIS A 198 -7.08 -12.63 14.38
C HIS A 198 -5.66 -12.04 14.44
N ARG A 199 -4.83 -12.43 15.41
CA ARG A 199 -3.42 -12.03 15.54
C ARG A 199 -2.51 -13.23 15.55
N LEU A 200 -1.47 -13.16 14.77
CA LEU A 200 -0.38 -14.11 14.85
C LEU A 200 0.51 -13.75 16.07
N THR A 201 0.75 -14.71 16.95
CA THR A 201 1.58 -14.50 18.14
C THR A 201 2.78 -15.43 18.17
N GLY A 202 3.84 -15.02 18.87
CA GLY A 202 5.05 -15.84 19.01
C GLY A 202 4.77 -17.21 19.58
N ASP A 203 3.92 -17.33 20.61
CA ASP A 203 3.63 -18.61 21.28
C ASP A 203 2.90 -19.59 20.35
N VAL A 204 1.92 -19.10 19.56
CA VAL A 204 1.18 -19.95 18.63
C VAL A 204 2.08 -20.42 17.48
N VAL A 205 2.96 -19.56 16.98
CA VAL A 205 3.93 -19.91 15.93
C VAL A 205 4.96 -20.91 16.45
N ARG A 206 5.50 -20.71 17.67
CA ARG A 206 6.44 -21.68 18.28
C ARG A 206 5.81 -23.05 18.39
N ALA A 207 4.60 -23.14 18.94
CA ALA A 207 3.87 -24.40 19.07
C ALA A 207 3.60 -25.06 17.69
N ALA A 208 3.32 -24.27 16.65
CA ALA A 208 3.12 -24.79 15.31
C ALA A 208 4.42 -25.33 14.69
N ILE A 209 5.55 -24.67 14.92
CA ILE A 209 6.88 -25.13 14.47
C ILE A 209 7.29 -26.41 15.21
N ASP A 210 7.10 -26.48 16.52
CA ASP A 210 7.43 -27.63 17.36
C ASP A 210 6.62 -28.89 16.97
N ALA A 211 5.39 -28.69 16.50
CA ALA A 211 4.51 -29.77 16.03
C ALA A 211 4.69 -30.11 14.55
N ASP A 212 5.47 -29.35 13.81
CA ASP A 212 5.63 -29.52 12.37
C ASP A 212 6.55 -30.72 12.06
N PRO A 213 6.17 -31.61 11.14
CA PRO A 213 6.97 -32.78 10.79
C PRO A 213 8.27 -32.45 10.02
N ASP A 214 8.38 -31.23 9.46
CA ASP A 214 9.51 -30.79 8.64
C ASP A 214 9.88 -29.30 8.94
N PRO A 215 10.25 -28.95 10.18
CA PRO A 215 10.55 -27.57 10.56
C PRO A 215 11.79 -27.01 9.82
N ASP A 216 12.69 -27.87 9.37
CA ASP A 216 13.89 -27.47 8.63
C ASP A 216 13.58 -26.87 7.25
N SER A 217 12.42 -27.18 6.65
CA SER A 217 11.99 -26.57 5.39
C SER A 217 11.47 -25.13 5.53
N LEU A 218 11.32 -24.62 6.76
CA LEU A 218 10.86 -23.27 7.00
C LEU A 218 11.96 -22.24 6.66
N ALA A 219 11.60 -21.25 5.85
CA ALA A 219 12.48 -20.19 5.40
C ALA A 219 12.19 -18.85 6.09
N ALA A 220 10.93 -18.55 6.36
CA ALA A 220 10.51 -17.23 6.85
C ALA A 220 9.29 -17.31 7.77
N ILE A 221 9.16 -16.28 8.62
CA ILE A 221 7.91 -15.88 9.28
C ILE A 221 7.46 -14.58 8.68
N VAL A 222 6.20 -14.51 8.24
CA VAL A 222 5.56 -13.29 7.72
C VAL A 222 4.58 -12.76 8.77
N ALA A 223 4.92 -11.64 9.39
CA ALA A 223 4.04 -10.91 10.28
C ALA A 223 3.31 -9.80 9.54
N THR A 224 2.11 -9.45 9.96
CA THR A 224 1.34 -8.34 9.43
C THR A 224 1.28 -7.19 10.43
N ALA A 225 1.72 -6.00 10.01
CA ALA A 225 1.60 -4.78 10.80
C ALA A 225 0.45 -3.91 10.26
N GLY A 226 -0.78 -4.36 10.49
CA GLY A 226 -2.01 -3.74 10.02
C GLY A 226 -2.71 -4.58 8.95
N THR A 227 -3.54 -5.55 9.37
CA THR A 227 -4.32 -6.38 8.44
C THR A 227 -5.28 -5.53 7.60
N THR A 228 -5.43 -5.86 6.32
CA THR A 228 -6.27 -5.09 5.40
C THR A 228 -7.72 -5.01 5.88
N ASN A 229 -8.26 -6.11 6.42
CA ASN A 229 -9.68 -6.19 6.76
C ASN A 229 -10.02 -5.49 8.08
N ALA A 230 -9.15 -5.54 9.09
CA ALA A 230 -9.44 -5.05 10.44
C ALA A 230 -8.38 -4.08 11.02
N GLY A 231 -7.26 -3.87 10.35
CA GLY A 231 -6.19 -2.98 10.82
C GLY A 231 -5.40 -3.53 12.00
N LEU A 232 -5.34 -4.85 12.18
CA LEU A 232 -4.70 -5.48 13.33
C LEU A 232 -3.19 -5.63 13.14
N ILE A 233 -2.46 -5.46 14.23
CA ILE A 233 -1.00 -5.66 14.27
C ILE A 233 -0.72 -6.96 15.01
N ASP A 234 0.06 -7.86 14.39
CA ASP A 234 0.53 -9.10 15.00
C ASP A 234 1.49 -8.83 16.18
N ASP A 235 1.77 -9.84 17.01
CA ASP A 235 2.78 -9.79 18.07
C ASP A 235 4.20 -9.80 17.47
N LEU A 236 4.64 -8.63 16.98
CA LEU A 236 5.93 -8.51 16.30
C LEU A 236 7.11 -8.90 17.19
N SER A 237 7.05 -8.61 18.51
CA SER A 237 8.11 -8.98 19.45
C SER A 237 8.22 -10.48 19.66
N GLY A 238 7.09 -11.16 19.87
CA GLY A 238 7.05 -12.60 20.00
C GLY A 238 7.48 -13.32 18.73
N LEU A 239 7.02 -12.82 17.56
CA LEU A 239 7.39 -13.39 16.25
C LEU A 239 8.88 -13.19 15.94
N ALA A 240 9.44 -12.02 16.25
CA ALA A 240 10.88 -11.76 16.11
C ALA A 240 11.72 -12.71 16.96
N ALA A 241 11.29 -12.98 18.20
CA ALA A 241 11.97 -13.93 19.09
C ALA A 241 11.97 -15.35 18.51
N VAL A 242 10.82 -15.82 18.00
CA VAL A 242 10.71 -17.15 17.36
C VAL A 242 11.53 -17.22 16.06
N ALA A 243 11.53 -16.15 15.25
CA ALA A 243 12.33 -16.09 14.03
C ALA A 243 13.83 -16.20 14.36
N ALA A 244 14.31 -15.51 15.40
CA ALA A 244 15.68 -15.59 15.84
C ALA A 244 16.05 -16.98 16.41
N GLU A 245 15.17 -17.60 17.20
CA GLU A 245 15.32 -18.93 17.78
C GLU A 245 15.53 -20.01 16.70
N HIS A 246 14.69 -19.97 15.65
CA HIS A 246 14.71 -20.93 14.54
C HIS A 246 15.55 -20.49 13.33
N LYS A 247 16.22 -19.33 13.40
CA LYS A 247 17.03 -18.73 12.33
C LYS A 247 16.22 -18.54 11.04
N LEU A 248 14.96 -18.15 11.16
CA LEU A 248 14.06 -17.86 10.06
C LEU A 248 14.16 -16.38 9.67
N TRP A 249 13.93 -16.08 8.40
CA TRP A 249 13.79 -14.70 7.93
C TRP A 249 12.53 -14.07 8.52
N PHE A 250 12.66 -12.92 9.18
CA PHE A 250 11.53 -12.19 9.73
C PHE A 250 11.10 -11.08 8.78
N HIS A 251 9.99 -11.31 8.08
CA HIS A 251 9.38 -10.33 7.17
C HIS A 251 8.17 -9.68 7.82
N VAL A 252 8.09 -8.34 7.77
CA VAL A 252 6.94 -7.58 8.26
C VAL A 252 6.22 -6.91 7.09
N ASP A 253 5.01 -7.40 6.77
CA ASP A 253 4.10 -6.73 5.85
C ASP A 253 3.33 -5.63 6.59
N GLY A 254 3.84 -4.41 6.48
CA GLY A 254 3.21 -3.18 6.97
C GLY A 254 2.64 -2.33 5.83
N ALA A 255 2.30 -2.94 4.69
CA ALA A 255 1.87 -2.21 3.49
C ALA A 255 0.83 -1.12 3.80
N TYR A 256 -0.16 -1.42 4.64
CA TYR A 256 -1.10 -0.43 5.14
C TYR A 256 -0.63 0.19 6.45
N GLY A 257 -0.51 -0.62 7.49
CA GLY A 257 -0.36 -0.13 8.86
C GLY A 257 1.04 0.34 9.21
N GLY A 258 2.07 0.09 8.37
CA GLY A 258 3.41 0.61 8.58
C GLY A 258 3.47 2.14 8.70
N ALA A 259 2.48 2.85 8.15
CA ALA A 259 2.32 4.29 8.36
C ALA A 259 2.05 4.67 9.83
N GLY A 260 1.50 3.77 10.65
CA GLY A 260 1.31 3.98 12.08
C GLY A 260 2.62 4.18 12.88
N LEU A 261 3.78 3.85 12.30
CA LEU A 261 5.09 4.22 12.83
C LEU A 261 5.29 5.73 12.99
N PHE A 262 4.51 6.53 12.28
CA PHE A 262 4.49 7.98 12.38
C PHE A 262 3.56 8.50 13.48
N ALA A 263 2.72 7.64 14.08
CA ALA A 263 1.73 8.01 15.09
C ALA A 263 2.16 7.57 16.49
N PRO A 264 2.52 8.49 17.40
CA PRO A 264 2.91 8.17 18.78
C PRO A 264 1.86 7.36 19.54
N SER A 265 0.56 7.59 19.28
CA SER A 265 -0.53 6.92 20.01
C SER A 265 -0.62 5.40 19.80
N VAL A 266 -0.03 4.89 18.72
CA VAL A 266 -0.02 3.46 18.38
C VAL A 266 1.39 2.87 18.27
N ARG A 267 2.42 3.71 18.39
CA ARG A 267 3.83 3.31 18.28
C ARG A 267 4.22 2.09 19.13
N PRO A 268 3.74 1.92 20.38
CA PRO A 268 4.06 0.75 21.20
C PRO A 268 3.66 -0.59 20.59
N ALA A 269 2.62 -0.63 19.74
CA ALA A 269 2.19 -1.86 19.08
C ALA A 269 3.19 -2.38 18.04
N TYR A 270 4.16 -1.57 17.64
CA TYR A 270 5.19 -1.95 16.66
C TYR A 270 6.48 -2.45 17.29
N SER A 271 6.52 -2.64 18.62
CA SER A 271 7.68 -3.25 19.32
C SER A 271 8.03 -4.58 18.67
N GLY A 272 9.31 -4.79 18.32
CA GLY A 272 9.79 -5.98 17.60
C GLY A 272 10.04 -5.76 16.11
N ILE A 273 9.48 -4.71 15.50
CA ILE A 273 9.71 -4.39 14.08
C ILE A 273 11.19 -4.07 13.82
N GLU A 274 11.90 -3.54 14.79
CA GLU A 274 13.33 -3.27 14.75
C GLU A 274 14.18 -4.51 14.49
N HIS A 275 13.61 -5.70 14.64
CA HIS A 275 14.26 -6.98 14.36
C HIS A 275 13.94 -7.55 12.98
N ALA A 276 13.06 -6.91 12.20
CA ALA A 276 12.71 -7.40 10.86
C ALA A 276 13.92 -7.47 9.94
N ASP A 277 14.07 -8.58 9.21
CA ASP A 277 15.05 -8.73 8.13
C ASP A 277 14.58 -7.98 6.87
N SER A 278 13.26 -7.90 6.66
CA SER A 278 12.65 -7.05 5.64
C SER A 278 11.33 -6.46 6.13
N PHE A 279 11.06 -5.23 5.69
CA PHE A 279 9.86 -4.48 6.06
C PHE A 279 9.30 -3.74 4.84
N VAL A 280 7.98 -3.74 4.72
CA VAL A 280 7.23 -3.09 3.64
C VAL A 280 6.26 -2.07 4.21
N VAL A 281 6.19 -0.90 3.58
CA VAL A 281 5.12 0.08 3.76
C VAL A 281 4.75 0.69 2.41
N ASP A 282 3.45 0.88 2.14
CA ASP A 282 2.97 1.47 0.89
C ASP A 282 2.64 2.96 1.09
N PRO A 283 3.54 3.90 0.69
CA PRO A 283 3.23 5.32 0.71
C PRO A 283 1.97 5.69 -0.06
N HIS A 284 1.64 4.98 -1.13
CA HIS A 284 0.40 5.19 -1.89
C HIS A 284 -0.87 4.79 -1.12
N LYS A 285 -0.75 4.27 0.09
CA LYS A 285 -1.86 4.04 1.04
C LYS A 285 -1.90 5.16 2.06
N TRP A 286 -1.28 5.01 3.19
CA TRP A 286 -1.47 5.93 4.32
C TRP A 286 -0.30 6.91 4.56
N LEU A 287 0.61 7.05 3.59
CA LEU A 287 1.62 8.11 3.55
C LEU A 287 1.40 9.08 2.38
N PHE A 288 0.18 9.14 1.87
CA PHE A 288 -0.34 10.19 0.99
C PHE A 288 0.47 10.45 -0.28
N ALA A 289 1.11 9.41 -0.83
CA ALA A 289 1.75 9.45 -2.14
C ALA A 289 0.77 9.01 -3.23
N PRO A 290 0.95 9.45 -4.49
CA PRO A 290 0.16 8.94 -5.61
C PRO A 290 0.49 7.48 -5.94
N TYR A 291 -0.43 6.79 -6.62
CA TYR A 291 -0.18 5.47 -7.21
C TYR A 291 0.89 5.56 -8.31
N ASP A 292 1.89 4.63 -8.37
CA ASP A 292 2.06 3.53 -7.44
C ASP A 292 3.38 3.70 -6.67
N CYS A 293 3.40 3.40 -5.37
CA CYS A 293 4.59 3.62 -4.53
C CYS A 293 4.55 2.71 -3.28
N ALA A 294 5.52 1.83 -3.12
CA ALA A 294 5.78 1.03 -1.92
C ALA A 294 7.27 1.10 -1.55
N ALA A 295 7.58 1.29 -0.28
CA ALA A 295 8.93 1.23 0.24
C ALA A 295 9.23 -0.19 0.73
N LEU A 296 10.28 -0.79 0.19
CA LEU A 296 10.83 -2.06 0.62
C LEU A 296 12.17 -1.82 1.29
N LEU A 297 12.30 -2.24 2.53
CA LEU A 297 13.49 -2.09 3.36
C LEU A 297 14.04 -3.45 3.76
N TYR A 298 15.35 -3.58 3.77
CA TYR A 298 16.09 -4.72 4.29
C TYR A 298 16.99 -4.27 5.44
N ARG A 299 17.08 -5.10 6.48
CA ARG A 299 18.04 -4.92 7.58
C ARG A 299 19.48 -4.96 7.08
N ASP A 300 19.78 -5.94 6.20
CA ASP A 300 21.04 -6.09 5.50
C ASP A 300 20.79 -6.09 3.98
N PRO A 301 20.95 -4.93 3.33
CA PRO A 301 20.75 -4.81 1.89
C PRO A 301 21.72 -5.65 1.04
N ALA A 302 22.88 -6.07 1.58
CA ALA A 302 23.83 -6.89 0.86
C ALA A 302 23.23 -8.26 0.48
N LEU A 303 22.36 -8.80 1.34
CA LEU A 303 21.62 -10.05 1.06
C LEU A 303 20.65 -9.86 -0.12
N ALA A 304 19.93 -8.75 -0.16
CA ALA A 304 19.03 -8.44 -1.29
C ALA A 304 19.81 -8.26 -2.59
N ARG A 305 20.93 -7.53 -2.53
CA ARG A 305 21.83 -7.34 -3.69
C ARG A 305 22.34 -8.66 -4.23
N SER A 306 22.71 -9.61 -3.38
CA SER A 306 23.20 -10.92 -3.83
C SER A 306 22.17 -11.74 -4.60
N VAL A 307 20.88 -11.43 -4.45
CA VAL A 307 19.75 -12.14 -5.07
C VAL A 307 19.21 -11.42 -6.29
N HIS A 308 19.11 -10.09 -6.21
CA HIS A 308 18.40 -9.29 -7.23
C HIS A 308 19.33 -8.67 -8.27
N ARG A 309 20.62 -8.53 -7.97
CA ARG A 309 21.57 -8.00 -8.95
C ARG A 309 21.52 -8.80 -10.25
N GLN A 310 21.36 -8.11 -11.35
CA GLN A 310 21.36 -8.68 -12.68
C GLN A 310 22.73 -8.48 -13.33
N ASP A 311 23.33 -9.59 -13.78
CA ASP A 311 24.63 -9.59 -14.45
C ASP A 311 24.41 -9.76 -15.96
N ALA A 312 24.70 -8.69 -16.72
CA ALA A 312 24.74 -8.68 -18.18
C ALA A 312 25.75 -7.64 -18.64
N GLY A 313 26.50 -7.92 -19.73
CA GLY A 313 27.61 -7.06 -20.14
C GLY A 313 27.24 -5.58 -20.37
N TYR A 314 26.01 -5.28 -20.78
CA TYR A 314 25.55 -3.90 -20.91
C TYR A 314 25.22 -3.22 -19.57
N LEU A 315 25.12 -3.98 -18.48
CA LEU A 315 24.90 -3.49 -17.12
C LEU A 315 26.20 -3.27 -16.34
N ASP A 316 27.35 -3.71 -16.86
CA ASP A 316 28.63 -3.58 -16.15
C ASP A 316 28.89 -2.13 -15.77
N VAL A 317 28.56 -1.18 -16.66
CA VAL A 317 28.77 0.26 -16.47
C VAL A 317 28.06 0.83 -15.23
N ILE A 318 26.93 0.25 -14.82
CA ILE A 318 26.18 0.71 -13.62
C ILE A 318 26.76 0.15 -12.31
N HIS A 319 27.75 -0.72 -12.38
CA HIS A 319 28.40 -1.36 -11.24
C HIS A 319 29.90 -1.00 -11.12
N GLU A 320 30.39 -0.08 -11.95
CA GLU A 320 31.82 0.29 -11.99
C GLU A 320 32.27 1.05 -10.73
N GLN A 321 31.40 1.84 -10.14
CA GLN A 321 31.77 2.68 -8.99
C GLN A 321 31.39 2.01 -7.67
N PRO A 322 32.37 1.73 -6.79
CA PRO A 322 32.07 1.17 -5.47
C PRO A 322 31.24 2.14 -4.62
N GLY A 323 30.20 1.64 -3.99
CA GLY A 323 29.37 2.39 -3.05
C GLY A 323 28.17 3.11 -3.67
N GLU A 324 27.98 3.04 -4.97
CA GLU A 324 26.77 3.54 -5.64
C GLU A 324 25.55 2.65 -5.33
N TRP A 325 24.43 3.31 -5.06
CA TRP A 325 23.17 2.64 -4.73
C TRP A 325 22.31 2.51 -5.98
N ASN A 326 22.22 1.30 -6.51
CA ASN A 326 21.37 0.99 -7.65
C ASN A 326 20.09 0.33 -7.19
N PRO A 327 18.92 0.96 -7.24
CA PRO A 327 17.65 0.38 -6.79
C PRO A 327 17.31 -0.97 -7.42
N THR A 328 17.79 -1.23 -8.64
CA THR A 328 17.62 -2.52 -9.32
C THR A 328 18.29 -3.70 -8.62
N ASP A 329 19.26 -3.43 -7.75
CA ASP A 329 19.95 -4.48 -6.98
C ASP A 329 19.12 -4.95 -5.76
N TYR A 330 17.96 -4.34 -5.48
CA TYR A 330 17.21 -4.59 -4.25
C TYR A 330 15.78 -5.10 -4.48
N ALA A 331 15.34 -5.29 -5.74
CA ALA A 331 14.04 -5.83 -6.08
C ALA A 331 14.06 -6.52 -7.46
N TYR A 332 13.01 -7.25 -7.79
CA TYR A 332 12.90 -8.08 -9.00
C TYR A 332 12.95 -7.29 -10.33
N HIS A 333 12.66 -5.99 -10.31
CA HIS A 333 12.57 -5.16 -11.53
C HIS A 333 13.93 -4.57 -11.92
N LEU A 334 14.12 -4.33 -13.23
CA LEU A 334 15.26 -3.58 -13.76
C LEU A 334 14.87 -2.12 -13.99
N THR A 335 14.15 -1.83 -15.05
CA THR A 335 13.66 -0.48 -15.35
C THR A 335 12.57 -0.07 -14.37
N ARG A 336 12.72 1.10 -13.76
CA ARG A 336 11.77 1.61 -12.78
C ARG A 336 11.59 3.13 -12.85
N ARG A 337 10.40 3.58 -12.52
CA ARG A 337 10.11 4.98 -12.24
C ARG A 337 10.65 5.33 -10.84
N ALA A 338 11.10 6.57 -10.64
CA ALA A 338 11.50 7.09 -9.33
C ALA A 338 10.27 7.38 -8.45
N ARG A 339 9.64 6.30 -7.93
CA ARG A 339 8.33 6.32 -7.26
C ARG A 339 8.33 7.01 -5.89
N GLY A 340 9.47 7.07 -5.22
CA GLY A 340 9.61 7.70 -3.92
C GLY A 340 9.73 9.22 -3.95
N LEU A 341 10.04 9.80 -5.11
CA LEU A 341 10.24 11.25 -5.24
C LEU A 341 9.01 12.10 -4.89
N PRO A 342 7.78 11.74 -5.30
CA PRO A 342 6.59 12.49 -4.90
C PRO A 342 6.42 12.55 -3.38
N LEU A 343 6.70 11.45 -2.67
CA LEU A 343 6.69 11.40 -1.22
C LEU A 343 7.79 12.26 -0.62
N TRP A 344 9.02 12.17 -1.14
CA TRP A 344 10.14 13.00 -0.70
C TRP A 344 9.79 14.49 -0.78
N PHE A 345 9.29 14.96 -1.91
CA PHE A 345 8.91 16.35 -2.11
C PHE A 345 7.80 16.78 -1.14
N SER A 346 6.77 15.96 -1.00
CA SER A 346 5.66 16.24 -0.09
C SER A 346 6.11 16.31 1.37
N LEU A 347 7.00 15.42 1.80
CA LEU A 347 7.61 15.46 3.13
C LEU A 347 8.47 16.71 3.34
N CYS A 348 9.22 17.14 2.33
CA CYS A 348 10.01 18.38 2.39
C CYS A 348 9.11 19.62 2.50
N VAL A 349 7.98 19.65 1.80
CA VAL A 349 7.03 20.79 1.79
C VAL A 349 6.24 20.88 3.09
N HIS A 350 5.66 19.77 3.55
CA HIS A 350 4.74 19.76 4.68
C HIS A 350 5.43 19.46 6.02
N GLY A 351 6.58 18.79 5.97
CA GLY A 351 7.26 18.28 7.16
C GLY A 351 6.59 17.02 7.73
N VAL A 352 7.38 16.23 8.44
CA VAL A 352 6.92 14.96 9.04
C VAL A 352 5.82 15.16 10.08
N ARG A 353 5.79 16.31 10.77
CA ARG A 353 4.75 16.62 11.75
C ARG A 353 3.35 16.63 11.14
N ALA A 354 3.18 17.19 9.94
CA ALA A 354 1.88 17.20 9.26
C ALA A 354 1.40 15.77 8.93
N TYR A 355 2.31 14.87 8.57
CA TYR A 355 2.00 13.44 8.38
C TYR A 355 1.57 12.77 9.68
N THR A 356 2.29 13.02 10.77
CA THR A 356 1.92 12.53 12.11
C THR A 356 0.50 13.01 12.48
N GLU A 357 0.22 14.28 12.34
CA GLU A 357 -1.10 14.87 12.66
C GLU A 357 -2.21 14.26 11.80
N ALA A 358 -1.98 14.04 10.51
CA ALA A 358 -2.96 13.45 9.60
C ALA A 358 -3.25 11.98 9.93
N ILE A 359 -2.23 11.20 10.30
CA ILE A 359 -2.37 9.78 10.68
C ILE A 359 -3.08 9.68 12.04
N GLU A 360 -2.69 10.49 13.02
CA GLU A 360 -3.36 10.56 14.34
C GLU A 360 -4.83 10.96 14.22
N ALA A 361 -5.16 11.90 13.33
CA ALA A 361 -6.55 12.30 13.07
C ALA A 361 -7.40 11.14 12.54
N ALA A 362 -6.87 10.29 11.65
CA ALA A 362 -7.57 9.12 11.16
C ALA A 362 -7.77 8.05 12.27
N ILE A 363 -6.77 7.85 13.13
CA ILE A 363 -6.87 6.95 14.29
C ILE A 363 -7.92 7.48 15.29
N ASP A 364 -7.91 8.78 15.59
CA ASP A 364 -8.92 9.38 16.47
C ASP A 364 -10.33 9.24 15.87
N LEU A 365 -10.48 9.49 14.57
CA LEU A 365 -11.76 9.31 13.87
C LEU A 365 -12.26 7.87 14.01
N ALA A 366 -11.40 6.86 13.83
CA ALA A 366 -11.76 5.46 14.03
C ALA A 366 -12.23 5.17 15.46
N ARG A 367 -11.52 5.68 16.47
CA ARG A 367 -11.90 5.55 17.88
C ARG A 367 -13.20 6.26 18.22
N ARG A 368 -13.45 7.43 17.64
CA ARG A 368 -14.72 8.17 17.78
C ARG A 368 -15.86 7.43 17.11
N THR A 369 -15.64 6.90 15.92
CA THR A 369 -16.62 6.07 15.20
C THR A 369 -17.00 4.83 16.00
N ALA A 370 -16.04 4.14 16.60
CA ALA A 370 -16.32 3.00 17.48
C ALA A 370 -17.22 3.38 18.68
N ARG A 371 -16.97 4.53 19.31
CA ARG A 371 -17.84 5.06 20.37
C ARG A 371 -19.25 5.36 19.87
N GLU A 372 -19.36 5.93 18.68
CA GLU A 372 -20.65 6.30 18.08
C GLU A 372 -21.48 5.08 17.66
N ILE A 373 -20.82 4.02 17.17
CA ILE A 373 -21.48 2.73 16.90
C ILE A 373 -22.07 2.14 18.17
N ARG A 374 -21.33 2.16 19.28
CA ARG A 374 -21.81 1.64 20.58
C ARG A 374 -23.03 2.38 21.16
N ARG A 375 -23.28 3.62 20.75
CA ARG A 375 -24.44 4.42 21.20
C ARG A 375 -25.72 4.07 20.47
N ARG A 376 -25.65 3.34 19.35
CA ARG A 376 -26.80 2.98 18.52
C ARG A 376 -27.21 1.55 18.80
N GLU A 377 -28.42 1.33 19.36
CA GLU A 377 -28.93 0.00 19.72
C GLU A 377 -29.00 -0.97 18.55
N TYR A 378 -29.20 -0.45 17.33
CA TYR A 378 -29.28 -1.26 16.11
C TYR A 378 -27.91 -1.65 15.54
N LEU A 379 -26.81 -1.13 16.08
CA LEU A 379 -25.45 -1.45 15.67
C LEU A 379 -24.72 -2.27 16.74
N GLU A 380 -23.68 -2.95 16.31
CA GLU A 380 -22.77 -3.69 17.16
C GLU A 380 -21.35 -3.44 16.67
N LEU A 381 -20.49 -2.92 17.52
CA LEU A 381 -19.06 -2.83 17.24
C LEU A 381 -18.45 -4.23 17.39
N ILE A 382 -17.76 -4.71 16.35
CA ILE A 382 -17.13 -6.04 16.37
C ILE A 382 -15.92 -6.02 17.31
N ARG A 383 -15.08 -4.99 17.19
CA ARG A 383 -13.90 -4.81 18.03
C ARG A 383 -13.44 -3.35 18.08
N ASP A 384 -12.65 -2.99 19.07
CA ASP A 384 -11.96 -1.69 19.09
C ASP A 384 -10.90 -1.63 18.00
N PRO A 385 -10.78 -0.48 17.29
CA PRO A 385 -9.79 -0.34 16.25
C PRO A 385 -8.38 -0.16 16.84
N ASP A 386 -7.40 -0.91 16.31
CA ASP A 386 -5.98 -0.66 16.59
C ASP A 386 -5.47 0.55 15.83
N LEU A 387 -5.85 0.63 14.55
CA LEU A 387 -5.46 1.68 13.61
C LEU A 387 -6.71 2.44 13.11
N SER A 388 -6.86 2.57 11.80
CA SER A 388 -7.89 3.41 11.19
C SER A 388 -9.03 2.62 10.51
N VAL A 389 -9.14 1.32 10.77
CA VAL A 389 -10.24 0.47 10.26
C VAL A 389 -11.23 0.16 11.38
N VAL A 390 -12.53 0.27 11.10
CA VAL A 390 -13.61 -0.05 12.07
C VAL A 390 -14.56 -1.05 11.45
N LEU A 391 -14.80 -2.17 12.15
CA LEU A 391 -15.75 -3.21 11.76
C LEU A 391 -16.98 -3.19 12.66
N PHE A 392 -18.16 -3.31 12.06
CA PHE A 392 -19.42 -3.30 12.82
C PHE A 392 -20.53 -4.09 12.13
N ARG A 393 -21.50 -4.55 12.90
CA ARG A 393 -22.71 -5.21 12.40
C ARG A 393 -23.92 -4.29 12.53
N ARG A 394 -24.83 -4.35 11.56
CA ARG A 394 -26.21 -3.88 11.69
C ARG A 394 -27.06 -5.08 12.08
N ARG A 395 -27.61 -5.06 13.29
CA ARG A 395 -28.44 -6.17 13.82
C ARG A 395 -29.59 -6.47 12.88
N GLY A 396 -29.77 -7.75 12.53
CA GLY A 396 -30.84 -8.21 11.66
C GLY A 396 -30.60 -8.08 10.16
N TRP A 397 -29.50 -7.46 9.72
CA TRP A 397 -29.16 -7.40 8.31
C TRP A 397 -28.38 -8.64 7.85
N GLN A 398 -28.64 -9.02 6.60
CA GLN A 398 -27.93 -10.05 5.85
C GLN A 398 -27.12 -9.40 4.72
N ALA A 399 -26.42 -10.18 3.93
CA ALA A 399 -25.54 -9.68 2.85
C ALA A 399 -26.29 -8.79 1.83
N ALA A 400 -27.55 -9.11 1.52
CA ALA A 400 -28.35 -8.35 0.56
C ALA A 400 -28.64 -6.91 1.02
N GLU A 401 -28.98 -6.74 2.32
CA GLU A 401 -29.24 -5.41 2.88
C GLU A 401 -27.97 -4.55 2.91
N TYR A 402 -26.82 -5.16 3.27
CA TYR A 402 -25.53 -4.45 3.21
C TYR A 402 -25.18 -4.01 1.80
N SER A 403 -25.38 -4.87 0.79
CA SER A 403 -25.11 -4.51 -0.61
C SER A 403 -26.02 -3.38 -1.08
N ALA A 404 -27.33 -3.49 -0.86
CA ALA A 404 -28.30 -2.46 -1.25
C ALA A 404 -28.01 -1.11 -0.58
N TRP A 405 -27.61 -1.13 0.69
CA TRP A 405 -27.21 0.07 1.41
C TRP A 405 -25.94 0.69 0.85
N ALA A 406 -24.90 -0.12 0.55
CA ALA A 406 -23.65 0.36 0.00
C ALA A 406 -23.85 0.95 -1.40
N ASP A 407 -24.66 0.31 -2.25
CA ASP A 407 -25.01 0.81 -3.60
C ASP A 407 -25.73 2.15 -3.49
N LYS A 408 -26.69 2.27 -2.56
CA LYS A 408 -27.42 3.51 -2.34
C LYS A 408 -26.53 4.64 -1.81
N LEU A 409 -25.53 4.35 -0.96
CA LEU A 409 -24.56 5.35 -0.53
C LEU A 409 -23.75 5.91 -1.70
N LEU A 410 -23.36 5.04 -2.64
CA LEU A 410 -22.61 5.46 -3.82
C LEU A 410 -23.51 6.23 -4.80
N ASP A 411 -24.73 5.76 -5.08
CA ASP A 411 -25.69 6.41 -5.96
C ASP A 411 -26.05 7.82 -5.48
N ASP A 412 -26.26 7.97 -4.17
CA ASP A 412 -26.55 9.26 -3.51
C ASP A 412 -25.27 10.13 -3.35
N GLN A 413 -24.10 9.66 -3.79
CA GLN A 413 -22.80 10.34 -3.65
C GLN A 413 -22.40 10.65 -2.20
N VAL A 414 -22.89 9.85 -1.25
CA VAL A 414 -22.58 10.00 0.17
C VAL A 414 -21.24 9.38 0.50
N ALA A 415 -21.05 8.11 0.13
CA ALA A 415 -19.80 7.40 0.36
C ALA A 415 -19.63 6.18 -0.55
N PHE A 416 -18.39 5.80 -0.80
CA PHE A 416 -18.05 4.46 -1.29
C PHE A 416 -17.58 3.60 -0.12
N MET A 417 -18.41 2.64 0.27
CA MET A 417 -18.19 1.81 1.44
C MET A 417 -18.72 0.38 1.21
N PRO A 418 -18.03 -0.44 0.41
CA PRO A 418 -18.43 -1.82 0.21
C PRO A 418 -18.35 -2.61 1.53
N PRO A 419 -19.32 -3.50 1.80
CA PRO A 419 -19.26 -4.41 2.94
C PRO A 419 -18.10 -5.38 2.79
N THR A 420 -17.74 -6.03 3.90
CA THR A 420 -16.72 -7.10 3.90
C THR A 420 -17.25 -8.32 4.63
N VAL A 421 -16.47 -9.41 4.64
CA VAL A 421 -16.77 -10.62 5.41
C VAL A 421 -15.84 -10.67 6.62
N TRP A 422 -16.43 -10.95 7.80
CA TRP A 422 -15.72 -11.19 9.05
C TRP A 422 -16.31 -12.40 9.75
N GLU A 423 -15.49 -13.42 10.01
CA GLU A 423 -15.91 -14.70 10.63
C GLU A 423 -17.11 -15.37 9.93
N GLY A 424 -17.19 -15.23 8.61
CA GLY A 424 -18.25 -15.78 7.77
C GLY A 424 -19.48 -14.88 7.62
N ASP A 425 -19.62 -13.80 8.40
CA ASP A 425 -20.73 -12.85 8.33
C ASP A 425 -20.37 -11.63 7.47
N THR A 426 -21.36 -11.11 6.74
CA THR A 426 -21.23 -9.80 6.08
C THR A 426 -21.34 -8.68 7.10
N VAL A 427 -20.41 -7.73 7.04
CA VAL A 427 -20.29 -6.63 8.02
C VAL A 427 -19.99 -5.30 7.33
N GLY A 428 -20.33 -4.20 8.00
CA GLY A 428 -19.89 -2.86 7.61
C GLY A 428 -18.43 -2.62 7.98
N ARG A 429 -17.70 -1.90 7.11
CA ARG A 429 -16.27 -1.63 7.30
C ARG A 429 -15.91 -0.21 6.87
N PHE A 430 -15.46 0.60 7.80
CA PHE A 430 -14.81 1.88 7.53
C PHE A 430 -13.30 1.70 7.40
N ALA A 431 -12.69 2.37 6.42
CA ALA A 431 -11.24 2.59 6.33
C ALA A 431 -10.95 4.09 6.26
N PHE A 432 -10.45 4.66 7.33
CA PHE A 432 -10.17 6.09 7.43
C PHE A 432 -8.71 6.37 7.10
N LEU A 433 -8.44 6.87 5.91
CA LEU A 433 -7.10 7.27 5.48
C LEU A 433 -7.04 8.74 5.08
N HIS A 434 -8.14 9.30 4.57
CA HIS A 434 -8.19 10.68 4.13
C HIS A 434 -8.36 11.62 5.35
N PRO A 435 -7.46 12.61 5.57
CA PRO A 435 -7.51 13.48 6.76
C PRO A 435 -8.75 14.37 6.84
N HIS A 436 -9.46 14.62 5.72
CA HIS A 436 -10.69 15.43 5.69
C HIS A 436 -11.98 14.61 5.82
N THR A 437 -11.89 13.29 6.03
CA THR A 437 -13.08 12.50 6.39
C THR A 437 -13.60 12.94 7.75
N SER A 438 -14.89 13.34 7.83
CA SER A 438 -15.46 13.95 9.02
C SER A 438 -16.36 13.02 9.83
N MET A 439 -16.54 13.34 11.09
CA MET A 439 -17.50 12.63 11.96
C MET A 439 -18.96 12.84 11.49
N ASP A 440 -19.27 13.99 10.88
CA ASP A 440 -20.60 14.26 10.33
C ASP A 440 -20.94 13.29 9.20
N LEU A 441 -19.98 13.02 8.30
CA LEU A 441 -20.13 12.00 7.26
C LEU A 441 -20.35 10.61 7.86
N VAL A 442 -19.57 10.25 8.89
CA VAL A 442 -19.76 8.95 9.59
C VAL A 442 -21.15 8.86 10.19
N THR A 443 -21.62 9.92 10.84
CA THR A 443 -22.96 9.97 11.45
C THR A 443 -24.05 9.79 10.38
N GLU A 444 -23.95 10.52 9.26
CA GLU A 444 -24.88 10.40 8.13
C GLU A 444 -24.93 8.97 7.61
N ILE A 445 -23.78 8.31 7.44
CA ILE A 445 -23.70 6.92 6.94
C ILE A 445 -24.37 5.95 7.92
N LEU A 446 -24.10 6.08 9.23
CA LEU A 446 -24.67 5.23 10.24
C LEU A 446 -26.18 5.45 10.39
N ASP A 447 -26.67 6.69 10.30
CA ASP A 447 -28.09 7.03 10.40
C ASP A 447 -28.90 6.43 9.24
N ARG A 448 -28.32 6.28 8.06
CA ARG A 448 -28.93 5.61 6.92
C ARG A 448 -29.13 4.08 7.10
N MET A 449 -28.60 3.52 8.20
CA MET A 449 -28.86 2.12 8.60
C MET A 449 -29.99 2.02 9.64
N ALA A 450 -30.57 3.12 10.10
CA ALA A 450 -31.58 3.11 11.17
C ALA A 450 -32.95 2.59 10.72
N GLY A 451 -33.26 2.68 9.43
CA GLY A 451 -34.58 2.39 8.85
C GLY A 451 -34.70 1.06 8.16
#